data_a0d5a1401843260927e7210d2d52dc2c
#
_entry.id   a0d5a1401843260927e7210d2d52dc2c
#
_cell.length_a   1.000
_cell.length_b   1.000
_cell.length_c   1.000
_cell.angle_alpha   90.00
_cell.angle_beta   90.00
_cell.angle_gamma   90.00
#
_symmetry.space_group_name_H-M   'P 1'
#
loop_
_entity.id
_entity.type
_entity.pdbx_description
1 polymer ?
#
loop_
_entity_poly.entity_id
_entity_poly.type
_entity_poly.pdbx_seq_one_letter_code
_entity_poly.pdbx_strand_id
1 'polypeptide(L)' 'MSRLLRVGDKVINLDNIEYITREESSVVRIHFVHRDIELWNEQGEAFRQWVLSNSGYCEGSGEGW' A
#
# COMPACT_ATOMS: atom_id res chain seq x y z
N MET A 1 19.18 -2.44 -5.79
CA MET A 1 19.05 -1.82 -4.48
C MET A 1 17.61 -1.93 -4.00
N SER A 2 17.40 -2.46 -2.83
CA SER A 2 16.06 -2.65 -2.30
C SER A 2 15.54 -1.37 -1.67
N ARG A 3 14.26 -1.11 -1.85
CA ARG A 3 13.59 0.00 -1.17
C ARG A 3 12.71 -0.57 -0.08
N LEU A 4 12.89 -0.07 1.12
CA LEU A 4 12.17 -0.55 2.28
C LEU A 4 11.34 0.58 2.87
N LEU A 5 10.13 0.25 3.29
CA LEU A 5 9.23 1.20 3.93
C LEU A 5 8.80 0.62 5.26
N ARG A 6 8.92 1.42 6.31
CA ARG A 6 8.51 1.00 7.64
C ARG A 6 7.11 1.52 7.92
N VAL A 7 6.21 0.61 8.27
CA VAL A 7 4.84 0.95 8.60
C VAL A 7 4.51 0.26 9.92
N GLY A 8 4.41 1.01 10.98
CA GLY A 8 4.17 0.46 12.29
C GLY A 8 5.30 -0.48 12.67
N ASP A 9 4.95 -1.72 12.96
CA ASP A 9 5.93 -2.75 13.32
C ASP A 9 6.36 -3.59 12.13
N LYS A 10 6.01 -3.18 10.92
CA LYS A 10 6.32 -3.93 9.71
C LYS A 10 7.31 -3.19 8.85
N VAL A 11 8.15 -3.94 8.17
CA VAL A 11 9.03 -3.39 7.14
C VAL A 11 8.66 -4.06 5.83
N ILE A 12 8.32 -3.25 4.85
CA ILE A 12 7.79 -3.71 3.59
C ILE A 12 8.85 -3.50 2.50
N ASN A 13 9.12 -4.56 1.74
CA ASN A 13 10.04 -4.45 0.62
C ASN A 13 9.25 -4.00 -0.61
N LEU A 14 9.41 -2.74 -0.97
CA LEU A 14 8.64 -2.14 -2.04
C LEU A 14 8.93 -2.76 -3.40
N ASP A 15 10.10 -3.35 -3.57
CA ASP A 15 10.46 -3.93 -4.85
C ASP A 15 9.70 -5.22 -5.17
N ASN A 16 9.11 -5.84 -4.16
CA ASN A 16 8.36 -7.09 -4.35
C ASN A 16 6.86 -6.90 -4.44
N ILE A 17 6.39 -5.68 -4.41
CA ILE A 17 4.96 -5.40 -4.49
C ILE A 17 4.51 -5.46 -5.94
N GLU A 18 3.46 -6.23 -6.19
CA GLU A 18 2.85 -6.28 -7.52
C GLU A 18 1.80 -5.20 -7.68
N TYR A 19 0.89 -5.14 -6.73
CA TYR A 19 -0.15 -4.10 -6.76
C TYR A 19 -0.74 -3.95 -5.36
N ILE A 20 -1.49 -2.88 -5.19
CA ILE A 20 -2.06 -2.53 -3.89
C ILE A 20 -3.54 -2.23 -4.13
N THR A 21 -4.40 -2.78 -3.28
CA THR A 21 -5.83 -2.49 -3.35
C THR A 21 -6.28 -1.91 -2.03
N ARG A 22 -7.25 -1.02 -2.10
CA ARG A 22 -7.88 -0.47 -0.92
C ARG A 22 -9.19 -1.21 -0.70
N GLU A 23 -9.27 -1.95 0.41
CA GLU A 23 -10.44 -2.79 0.68
C GLU A 23 -11.55 -2.00 1.34
N GLU A 24 -11.20 -1.19 2.33
CA GLU A 24 -12.15 -0.36 3.05
C GLU A 24 -11.44 0.94 3.37
N SER A 25 -12.12 1.83 4.08
CA SER A 25 -11.59 3.16 4.31
C SER A 25 -10.22 3.17 4.99
N SER A 26 -9.97 2.21 5.87
CA SER A 26 -8.71 2.14 6.60
C SER A 26 -7.97 0.85 6.38
N VAL A 27 -8.37 0.06 5.39
CA VAL A 27 -7.76 -1.26 5.16
C VAL A 27 -7.16 -1.28 3.78
N VAL A 28 -5.87 -1.57 3.73
CA VAL A 28 -5.13 -1.64 2.48
C VAL A 28 -4.54 -3.03 2.37
N ARG A 29 -4.74 -3.67 1.23
CA ARG A 29 -4.15 -4.97 0.96
C ARG A 29 -3.01 -4.79 -0.01
N ILE A 30 -1.85 -5.32 0.35
CA ILE A 30 -0.66 -5.27 -0.47
C ILE A 30 -0.40 -6.66 -1.02
N HIS A 31 -0.34 -6.76 -2.34
CA HIS A 31 -0.16 -8.02 -3.03
C HIS A 31 1.28 -8.19 -3.45
N PHE A 32 1.95 -9.16 -2.85
CA PHE A 32 3.31 -9.53 -3.22
C PHE A 32 3.28 -10.72 -4.16
N VAL A 33 4.44 -11.09 -4.66
CA VAL A 33 4.54 -12.19 -5.61
C VAL A 33 4.01 -13.50 -5.02
N HIS A 34 4.27 -13.76 -3.74
CA HIS A 34 3.93 -15.03 -3.13
C HIS A 34 2.87 -14.95 -2.04
N ARG A 35 2.43 -13.75 -1.69
CA ARG A 35 1.46 -13.63 -0.60
C ARG A 35 0.89 -12.22 -0.57
N ASP A 36 -0.16 -12.06 0.24
CA ASP A 36 -0.76 -10.76 0.51
C ASP A 36 -0.60 -10.43 1.98
N ILE A 37 -0.57 -9.15 2.27
CA ILE A 37 -0.69 -8.70 3.66
C ILE A 37 -1.74 -7.59 3.71
N GLU A 38 -2.33 -7.40 4.88
CA GLU A 38 -3.30 -6.34 5.10
C GLU A 38 -2.80 -5.41 6.17
N LEU A 39 -2.98 -4.12 5.93
CA LEU A 39 -2.70 -3.10 6.93
C LEU A 39 -4.02 -2.50 7.37
N TRP A 40 -4.21 -2.42 8.68
CA TRP A 40 -5.48 -2.02 9.27
C TRP A 40 -5.32 -0.73 10.04
N ASN A 41 -6.40 0.05 10.10
CA ASN A 41 -6.51 1.23 10.96
C ASN A 41 -5.35 2.20 10.71
N GLU A 42 -4.59 2.53 11.73
CA GLU A 42 -3.53 3.52 11.61
C GLU A 42 -2.47 3.14 10.60
N GLN A 43 -2.11 1.87 10.55
CA GLN A 43 -1.11 1.41 9.60
C GLN A 43 -1.62 1.49 8.18
N GLY A 44 -2.87 1.09 7.97
CA GLY A 44 -3.48 1.19 6.65
C GLY A 44 -3.56 2.62 6.17
N GLU A 45 -3.97 3.53 7.06
CA GLU A 45 -4.09 4.93 6.71
C GLU A 45 -2.71 5.55 6.44
N ALA A 46 -1.73 5.21 7.23
CA ALA A 46 -0.38 5.73 7.02
C ALA A 46 0.18 5.29 5.68
N PHE A 47 -0.02 4.03 5.34
CA PHE A 47 0.46 3.52 4.06
C PHE A 47 -0.30 4.17 2.90
N ARG A 48 -1.60 4.36 3.07
CA ARG A 48 -2.41 5.02 2.05
C ARG A 48 -1.90 6.44 1.79
N GLN A 49 -1.60 7.19 2.84
CA GLN A 49 -1.06 8.53 2.68
C GLN A 49 0.28 8.51 1.95
N TRP A 50 1.11 7.54 2.29
CA TRP A 50 2.39 7.42 1.61
C TRP A 50 2.20 7.14 0.13
N VAL A 51 1.26 6.27 -0.22
CA VAL A 51 0.97 5.95 -1.62
C VAL A 51 0.52 7.20 -2.37
N LEU A 52 -0.39 7.97 -1.76
CA LEU A 52 -0.88 9.18 -2.41
C LEU A 52 0.22 10.19 -2.67
N SER A 53 1.22 10.23 -1.79
CA SER A 53 2.32 11.18 -1.92
C SER A 53 3.39 10.70 -2.89
N ASN A 54 3.46 9.42 -3.18
CA ASN A 54 4.60 8.84 -3.89
C ASN A 54 4.23 8.12 -5.17
N SER A 55 2.98 8.20 -5.61
CA SER A 55 2.57 7.51 -6.82
C SER A 55 1.98 8.49 -7.82
N GLY A 56 2.07 8.12 -9.09
CA GLY A 56 1.40 8.87 -10.13
C GLY A 56 -0.05 8.46 -10.23
N TYR A 57 -0.82 9.25 -10.90
CA TYR A 57 -2.23 8.96 -11.10
C TYR A 57 -2.53 8.79 -12.58
N CYS A 58 -3.16 7.70 -12.91
CA CYS A 58 -3.60 7.46 -14.26
C CYS A 58 -5.13 7.51 -14.26
N GLU A 59 -5.69 8.32 -15.13
CA GLU A 59 -7.12 8.47 -15.18
C GLU A 59 -7.81 7.16 -15.52
N GLY A 60 -8.86 6.89 -14.81
CA GLY A 60 -9.67 5.72 -15.01
C GLY A 60 -10.89 5.86 -14.16
N SER A 61 -11.59 4.77 -13.96
CA SER A 61 -12.79 4.81 -13.14
C SER A 61 -12.49 4.74 -11.66
N GLY A 62 -11.23 4.60 -11.29
CA GLY A 62 -10.87 4.46 -9.90
C GLY A 62 -11.04 5.75 -9.15
N GLU A 63 -11.53 5.67 -7.96
CA GLU A 63 -11.69 6.82 -7.11
C GLU A 63 -11.51 6.40 -5.67
N GLY A 64 -11.26 7.35 -4.84
CA GLY A 64 -11.28 7.09 -3.43
C GLY A 64 -10.01 6.50 -2.85
N TRP A 65 -8.89 6.83 -3.37
CA TRP A 65 -7.66 6.56 -2.66
C TRP A 65 -7.38 7.70 -1.71
#